data_c5b21c0293d3401ca4ce3b9320316abd
#
_entry.id   c5b21c0293d3401ca4ce3b9320316abd
#
_cell.length_a   1.000
_cell.length_b   1.000
_cell.length_c   1.000
_cell.angle_alpha   90.00
_cell.angle_beta   90.00
_cell.angle_gamma   90.00
#
_symmetry.space_group_name_H-M   'P 1'
#
loop_
_entity.id
_entity.type
_entity.pdbx_description
1 polymer ?
#
loop_
_entity_poly.entity_id
_entity_poly.type
_entity_poly.pdbx_seq_one_letter_code
_entity_poly.pdbx_strand_id
1 'polypeptide(L)'
;MIRVLQTAMAGALNLSSSYSAFKNPSLVSISNPKLFNGVLFKTRLCFSTRISNASIRCFTSNAIDKVRVQNPIVEMDGDEMTRAIWKMIKDKLIFPYLELDVKYFDLGILNRDATDDKVTVESAEATLKYNVAIKCATITPDETRVKEFGLKAMWRSPNGTIRNILNGTVFREPILCSNIPRIVPGWNKPICIGRHAFGDQYRATDAIIKGPGKLKMCQKIGEGPMELDVYDFKGPGVALAMYNVDQSIRAFAESSMAMAFAKKWPLYLSTKNTILKKYDGRFKDIFQEVYEEKWKEQFEEHSIWYEHRLIDDMVAYAVKSDGGYVWACKNYDGDVQSDLLAQGFGSLGMMTSVLLSGDGKTLEAEAAHGTVTRHYRLYQKGQETSTNSIASIFAWTRGLEHRKSVIKCNRLLEELQICISFQYPWLFPNRLSNLTGQNLDGNEKLLDFSHKLEAACIETVESGKMTKDLAILIHGPKVSREFYLNTEEFIDAVAHNLESKLQSPSLV
;
A
#
# COMPACT_ATOMS: atom_id res chain seq x y z
N MET A 1 -17.17 19.38 22.49
CA MET A 1 -16.07 18.51 22.01
C MET A 1 -16.21 17.07 22.54
N ILE A 2 -16.38 16.84 23.85
CA ILE A 2 -16.56 15.48 24.42
C ILE A 2 -17.85 14.78 23.92
N ARG A 3 -18.95 15.51 23.68
CA ARG A 3 -20.21 14.94 23.15
C ARG A 3 -20.14 14.47 21.71
N VAL A 4 -19.29 15.04 20.87
CA VAL A 4 -19.13 14.62 19.46
C VAL A 4 -18.33 13.32 19.35
N LEU A 5 -17.36 13.12 20.22
CA LEU A 5 -16.59 11.86 20.31
C LEU A 5 -17.44 10.70 20.87
N GLN A 6 -18.35 10.98 21.81
CA GLN A 6 -19.27 9.96 22.33
C GLN A 6 -20.31 9.50 21.29
N THR A 7 -20.75 10.37 20.41
CA THR A 7 -21.72 10.03 19.34
C THR A 7 -21.06 9.20 18.23
N ALA A 8 -19.78 9.44 17.92
CA ALA A 8 -19.01 8.66 16.96
C ALA A 8 -18.70 7.25 17.46
N MET A 9 -18.41 7.09 18.76
CA MET A 9 -18.18 5.76 19.37
C MET A 9 -19.47 4.95 19.56
N ALA A 10 -20.61 5.58 19.80
CA ALA A 10 -21.90 4.89 19.95
C ALA A 10 -22.43 4.34 18.61
N GLY A 11 -22.06 4.95 17.48
CA GLY A 11 -22.42 4.46 16.15
C GLY A 11 -21.66 3.19 15.72
N ALA A 12 -20.49 2.93 16.29
CA ALA A 12 -19.67 1.75 15.97
C ALA A 12 -20.02 0.49 16.79
N LEU A 13 -20.74 0.66 17.93
CA LEU A 13 -21.04 -0.44 18.86
C LEU A 13 -22.45 -1.06 18.71
N ASN A 14 -23.30 -0.55 17.82
CA ASN A 14 -24.68 -1.04 17.63
C ASN A 14 -24.90 -1.93 16.41
N LEU A 15 -23.87 -2.61 15.89
CA LEU A 15 -23.99 -3.55 14.76
C LEU A 15 -23.69 -5.02 15.12
N SER A 16 -23.75 -5.39 16.39
CA SER A 16 -23.60 -6.78 16.81
C SER A 16 -24.72 -7.22 17.73
N SER A 17 -25.95 -7.38 17.22
CA SER A 17 -26.96 -8.30 17.79
C SER A 17 -28.23 -8.31 16.94
N SER A 18 -28.33 -9.25 16.00
CA SER A 18 -29.59 -9.90 15.61
C SER A 18 -29.29 -11.14 14.76
N TYR A 19 -28.96 -12.23 15.44
CA TYR A 19 -29.16 -13.58 14.91
C TYR A 19 -30.35 -14.18 15.62
N SER A 20 -31.43 -14.44 14.89
CA SER A 20 -32.39 -15.52 15.22
C SER A 20 -33.04 -16.05 13.94
N ALA A 21 -32.72 -17.26 13.68
CA ALA A 21 -33.53 -18.40 13.20
C ALA A 21 -34.56 -18.17 12.08
N PHE A 22 -34.33 -18.85 10.96
CA PHE A 22 -35.38 -19.62 10.30
C PHE A 22 -34.83 -20.93 9.71
N LYS A 23 -35.55 -22.02 10.08
CA LYS A 23 -35.30 -23.41 9.68
C LYS A 23 -35.87 -23.71 8.28
N ASN A 24 -35.23 -24.64 7.62
CA ASN A 24 -35.46 -25.45 6.44
C ASN A 24 -36.92 -26.04 6.28
N PRO A 25 -37.19 -26.87 5.27
CA PRO A 25 -36.72 -27.06 3.88
C PRO A 25 -37.84 -27.37 2.86
N SER A 26 -37.56 -27.44 1.56
CA SER A 26 -38.13 -28.48 0.70
C SER A 26 -37.43 -28.55 -0.67
N LEU A 27 -36.98 -29.76 -0.96
CA LEU A 27 -36.55 -30.30 -2.24
C LEU A 27 -37.71 -30.37 -3.25
N VAL A 28 -37.47 -29.96 -4.49
CA VAL A 28 -38.13 -30.55 -5.66
C VAL A 28 -37.12 -30.69 -6.79
N SER A 29 -36.84 -31.93 -7.12
CA SER A 29 -36.12 -32.35 -8.33
C SER A 29 -37.10 -32.42 -9.51
N ILE A 30 -36.70 -31.95 -10.69
CA ILE A 30 -37.26 -32.49 -11.96
C ILE A 30 -36.12 -32.51 -13.00
N SER A 31 -36.04 -33.70 -13.58
CA SER A 31 -35.08 -34.21 -14.55
C SER A 31 -35.49 -33.96 -16.01
N ASN A 32 -34.46 -33.80 -16.81
CA ASN A 32 -34.24 -34.38 -18.14
C ASN A 32 -34.70 -33.66 -19.44
N PRO A 33 -33.94 -33.94 -20.51
CA PRO A 33 -33.79 -33.05 -21.67
C PRO A 33 -34.51 -33.59 -22.93
N LYS A 34 -34.72 -32.74 -23.94
CA LYS A 34 -34.99 -33.22 -25.32
C LYS A 34 -34.34 -32.31 -26.35
N LEU A 35 -33.52 -32.96 -27.17
CA LEU A 35 -33.06 -32.55 -28.50
C LEU A 35 -34.23 -32.10 -29.41
N PHE A 36 -33.97 -31.10 -30.28
CA PHE A 36 -34.48 -31.09 -31.62
C PHE A 36 -33.54 -30.43 -32.62
N ASN A 37 -33.34 -31.14 -33.73
CA ASN A 37 -32.53 -30.82 -34.90
C ASN A 37 -33.19 -29.79 -35.83
N GLY A 38 -32.34 -29.00 -36.48
CA GLY A 38 -32.33 -28.77 -37.91
C GLY A 38 -33.37 -27.80 -38.49
N VAL A 39 -32.90 -26.79 -39.20
CA VAL A 39 -33.15 -26.58 -40.64
C VAL A 39 -32.45 -25.32 -41.09
N LEU A 40 -31.58 -25.44 -42.11
CA LEU A 40 -31.02 -24.37 -42.92
C LEU A 40 -32.12 -23.73 -43.79
N PHE A 41 -32.15 -22.40 -43.82
CA PHE A 41 -32.72 -21.68 -45.00
C PHE A 41 -31.80 -20.57 -45.45
N LYS A 42 -31.24 -20.76 -46.63
CA LYS A 42 -30.58 -19.69 -47.44
C LYS A 42 -31.70 -18.90 -48.13
N THR A 43 -31.72 -17.60 -47.94
CA THR A 43 -32.39 -16.71 -48.88
C THR A 43 -31.44 -15.51 -49.17
N ARG A 44 -30.98 -15.46 -50.44
CA ARG A 44 -30.36 -14.30 -51.06
C ARG A 44 -31.47 -13.30 -51.41
N LEU A 45 -31.31 -12.06 -50.94
CA LEU A 45 -32.03 -10.91 -51.49
C LEU A 45 -30.98 -9.86 -51.89
N CYS A 46 -30.85 -9.70 -53.19
CA CYS A 46 -30.14 -8.55 -53.79
C CYS A 46 -31.02 -7.30 -53.68
N PHE A 47 -30.51 -6.27 -52.97
CA PHE A 47 -30.99 -4.92 -53.16
C PHE A 47 -29.81 -4.03 -53.63
N SER A 48 -29.89 -3.57 -54.86
CA SER A 48 -29.06 -2.53 -55.44
C SER A 48 -29.61 -1.18 -54.99
N THR A 49 -28.87 -0.47 -54.16
CA THR A 49 -29.09 0.96 -53.92
C THR A 49 -27.78 1.71 -54.12
N ARG A 50 -27.82 2.66 -55.08
CA ARG A 50 -26.77 3.63 -55.31
C ARG A 50 -26.49 4.41 -54.02
N ILE A 51 -25.30 4.28 -53.51
CA ILE A 51 -24.80 5.12 -52.41
C ILE A 51 -23.94 6.20 -53.07
N SER A 52 -24.41 7.44 -52.97
CA SER A 52 -23.66 8.65 -53.27
C SER A 52 -22.38 8.72 -52.41
N ASN A 53 -21.29 9.17 -53.01
CA ASN A 53 -20.00 9.43 -52.39
C ASN A 53 -20.14 10.41 -51.21
N ALA A 54 -20.44 9.90 -50.02
CA ALA A 54 -20.17 10.58 -48.77
C ALA A 54 -18.78 10.13 -48.33
N SER A 55 -17.85 11.07 -48.25
CA SER A 55 -16.51 10.85 -47.69
C SER A 55 -16.62 10.21 -46.29
N ILE A 56 -16.39 8.91 -46.24
CA ILE A 56 -16.13 8.23 -44.96
C ILE A 56 -14.76 8.77 -44.50
N ARG A 57 -14.78 9.79 -43.65
CA ARG A 57 -13.62 10.08 -42.81
C ARG A 57 -13.40 8.86 -41.92
N CYS A 58 -12.48 7.99 -42.34
CA CYS A 58 -11.87 7.06 -41.39
C CYS A 58 -11.29 7.91 -40.24
N PHE A 59 -11.93 7.87 -39.11
CA PHE A 59 -11.25 8.20 -37.88
C PHE A 59 -10.17 7.14 -37.71
N THR A 60 -8.98 7.42 -38.23
CA THR A 60 -7.78 6.74 -37.75
C THR A 60 -7.70 7.08 -36.27
N SER A 61 -8.02 6.12 -35.42
CA SER A 61 -7.61 6.20 -34.01
C SER A 61 -6.11 6.44 -34.05
N ASN A 62 -5.66 7.62 -33.65
CA ASN A 62 -4.25 7.85 -33.38
C ASN A 62 -3.91 6.86 -32.28
N ALA A 63 -3.26 5.75 -32.64
CA ALA A 63 -2.72 4.83 -31.69
C ALA A 63 -1.72 5.65 -30.86
N ILE A 64 -2.02 5.85 -29.58
CA ILE A 64 -1.10 6.51 -28.66
C ILE A 64 0.12 5.61 -28.61
N ASP A 65 1.29 6.12 -28.98
CA ASP A 65 2.55 5.38 -28.85
C ASP A 65 2.76 5.04 -27.38
N LYS A 66 2.78 3.74 -27.09
CA LYS A 66 2.97 3.26 -25.70
C LYS A 66 4.35 3.62 -25.20
N VAL A 67 4.41 4.08 -23.96
CA VAL A 67 5.67 4.28 -23.26
C VAL A 67 6.25 2.91 -22.89
N ARG A 68 7.43 2.60 -23.44
CA ARG A 68 8.13 1.35 -23.13
C ARG A 68 8.89 1.47 -21.83
N VAL A 69 8.66 0.53 -20.91
CA VAL A 69 9.40 0.37 -19.64
C VAL A 69 10.43 -0.73 -19.80
N GLN A 70 11.71 -0.41 -19.59
CA GLN A 70 12.82 -1.29 -19.98
C GLN A 70 12.98 -2.48 -19.02
N ASN A 71 12.79 -2.25 -17.72
CA ASN A 71 13.00 -3.28 -16.72
C ASN A 71 11.68 -3.86 -16.20
N PRO A 72 11.66 -5.16 -15.83
CA PRO A 72 10.46 -5.81 -15.33
C PRO A 72 9.89 -5.15 -14.08
N ILE A 73 8.56 -5.28 -13.93
CA ILE A 73 7.83 -4.94 -12.70
C ILE A 73 7.24 -6.23 -12.15
N VAL A 74 7.35 -6.44 -10.83
CA VAL A 74 6.66 -7.53 -10.15
C VAL A 74 5.22 -7.09 -9.88
N GLU A 75 4.26 -7.87 -10.35
CA GLU A 75 2.85 -7.72 -10.02
C GLU A 75 2.43 -8.83 -9.07
N MET A 76 1.90 -8.46 -7.92
CA MET A 76 1.33 -9.36 -6.93
C MET A 76 -0.18 -9.18 -6.92
N ASP A 77 -0.92 -10.08 -7.61
CA ASP A 77 -2.38 -10.05 -7.63
C ASP A 77 -2.96 -10.49 -6.28
N GLY A 78 -4.22 -10.16 -6.01
CA GLY A 78 -4.81 -10.35 -4.70
C GLY A 78 -6.17 -11.05 -4.73
N ASP A 79 -7.05 -10.60 -3.84
CA ASP A 79 -8.33 -11.26 -3.58
C ASP A 79 -9.54 -10.34 -3.75
N GLU A 80 -10.71 -10.95 -3.87
CA GLU A 80 -12.05 -10.37 -3.75
C GLU A 80 -12.28 -9.12 -4.62
N MET A 81 -12.90 -8.06 -4.08
CA MET A 81 -13.26 -6.86 -4.85
C MET A 81 -12.03 -6.11 -5.37
N THR A 82 -10.94 -6.11 -4.60
CA THR A 82 -9.70 -5.45 -5.03
C THR A 82 -9.08 -6.12 -6.24
N ARG A 83 -9.17 -7.44 -6.39
CA ARG A 83 -8.73 -8.16 -7.60
C ARG A 83 -9.54 -7.76 -8.83
N ALA A 84 -10.86 -7.62 -8.70
CA ALA A 84 -11.71 -7.16 -9.79
C ALA A 84 -11.35 -5.72 -10.23
N ILE A 85 -11.17 -4.82 -9.27
CA ILE A 85 -10.72 -3.44 -9.49
C ILE A 85 -9.33 -3.41 -10.13
N TRP A 86 -8.41 -4.24 -9.65
CA TRP A 86 -7.03 -4.33 -10.13
C TRP A 86 -6.97 -4.66 -11.62
N LYS A 87 -7.82 -5.60 -12.06
CA LYS A 87 -7.97 -5.91 -13.46
C LYS A 87 -8.47 -4.72 -14.28
N MET A 88 -9.50 -4.01 -13.80
CA MET A 88 -10.06 -2.83 -14.49
C MET A 88 -9.01 -1.71 -14.61
N ILE A 89 -8.22 -1.47 -13.56
CA ILE A 89 -7.12 -0.48 -13.57
C ILE A 89 -6.10 -0.84 -14.66
N LYS A 90 -5.64 -2.09 -14.70
CA LYS A 90 -4.68 -2.54 -15.71
C LYS A 90 -5.22 -2.36 -17.11
N ASP A 91 -6.44 -2.83 -17.36
CA ASP A 91 -7.04 -2.87 -18.69
C ASP A 91 -7.37 -1.46 -19.23
N LYS A 92 -7.78 -0.52 -18.34
CA LYS A 92 -8.26 0.81 -18.75
C LYS A 92 -7.23 1.92 -18.56
N LEU A 93 -6.34 1.81 -17.55
CA LEU A 93 -5.45 2.92 -17.15
C LEU A 93 -3.96 2.65 -17.38
N ILE A 94 -3.52 1.39 -17.49
CA ILE A 94 -2.11 1.04 -17.55
C ILE A 94 -1.73 0.48 -18.93
N PHE A 95 -2.25 -0.67 -19.31
CA PHE A 95 -1.86 -1.37 -20.54
C PHE A 95 -2.20 -0.66 -21.86
N PRO A 96 -3.22 0.23 -21.95
CA PRO A 96 -3.40 1.02 -23.15
C PRO A 96 -2.23 1.98 -23.44
N TYR A 97 -1.50 2.44 -22.41
CA TYR A 97 -0.51 3.50 -22.50
C TYR A 97 0.93 3.04 -22.28
N LEU A 98 1.13 1.90 -21.62
CA LEU A 98 2.45 1.38 -21.27
C LEU A 98 2.71 0.01 -21.88
N GLU A 99 3.96 -0.22 -22.30
CA GLU A 99 4.50 -1.53 -22.64
C GLU A 99 5.38 -2.01 -21.48
N LEU A 100 4.88 -3.00 -20.70
CA LEU A 100 5.49 -3.50 -19.47
C LEU A 100 5.87 -4.97 -19.59
N ASP A 101 7.07 -5.35 -19.12
CA ASP A 101 7.41 -6.74 -18.79
C ASP A 101 6.96 -7.01 -17.35
N VAL A 102 5.83 -7.72 -17.18
CA VAL A 102 5.23 -8.00 -15.88
C VAL A 102 5.62 -9.39 -15.40
N LYS A 103 6.27 -9.47 -14.24
CA LYS A 103 6.50 -10.73 -13.50
C LYS A 103 5.33 -10.94 -12.55
N TYR A 104 4.35 -11.70 -13.02
CA TYR A 104 3.06 -11.90 -12.36
C TYR A 104 3.12 -13.01 -11.30
N PHE A 105 2.60 -12.71 -10.10
CA PHE A 105 2.41 -13.66 -9.00
C PHE A 105 0.97 -13.55 -8.48
N ASP A 106 0.24 -14.67 -8.50
CA ASP A 106 -1.11 -14.73 -7.93
C ASP A 106 -1.03 -15.00 -6.42
N LEU A 107 -1.20 -13.95 -5.61
CA LEU A 107 -1.28 -14.05 -4.15
C LEU A 107 -2.72 -14.23 -3.63
N GLY A 108 -3.66 -14.59 -4.50
CA GLY A 108 -5.01 -14.96 -4.09
C GLY A 108 -4.98 -16.17 -3.15
N ILE A 109 -5.85 -16.17 -2.14
CA ILE A 109 -5.83 -17.13 -1.03
C ILE A 109 -5.84 -18.60 -1.48
N LEU A 110 -6.57 -18.90 -2.55
CA LEU A 110 -6.65 -20.27 -3.09
C LEU A 110 -5.33 -20.73 -3.73
N ASN A 111 -4.64 -19.83 -4.47
CA ASN A 111 -3.35 -20.17 -5.06
C ASN A 111 -2.25 -20.23 -3.99
N ARG A 112 -2.31 -19.39 -2.98
CA ARG A 112 -1.41 -19.46 -1.81
C ARG A 112 -1.58 -20.79 -1.08
N ASP A 113 -2.81 -21.24 -0.87
CA ASP A 113 -3.09 -22.55 -0.27
C ASP A 113 -2.60 -23.71 -1.15
N ALA A 114 -2.81 -23.63 -2.47
CA ALA A 114 -2.31 -24.64 -3.41
C ALA A 114 -0.79 -24.77 -3.43
N THR A 115 -0.08 -23.66 -3.26
CA THR A 115 1.39 -23.57 -3.27
C THR A 115 2.04 -23.67 -1.88
N ASP A 116 1.27 -23.96 -0.84
CA ASP A 116 1.73 -23.95 0.55
C ASP A 116 2.40 -22.61 0.93
N ASP A 117 1.81 -21.50 0.45
CA ASP A 117 2.24 -20.10 0.59
C ASP A 117 3.65 -19.79 0.01
N LYS A 118 4.25 -20.68 -0.78
CA LYS A 118 5.55 -20.47 -1.41
C LYS A 118 5.54 -19.30 -2.38
N VAL A 119 4.42 -19.10 -3.10
CA VAL A 119 4.26 -17.99 -4.05
C VAL A 119 4.46 -16.63 -3.39
N THR A 120 4.14 -16.48 -2.10
CA THR A 120 4.39 -15.25 -1.35
C THR A 120 5.88 -14.99 -1.16
N VAL A 121 6.65 -16.02 -0.85
CA VAL A 121 8.12 -15.91 -0.72
C VAL A 121 8.77 -15.62 -2.07
N GLU A 122 8.39 -16.38 -3.10
CA GLU A 122 8.89 -16.20 -4.47
C GLU A 122 8.64 -14.80 -5.02
N SER A 123 7.46 -14.22 -4.73
CA SER A 123 7.12 -12.85 -5.12
C SER A 123 7.99 -11.80 -4.42
N ALA A 124 8.31 -12.01 -3.14
CA ALA A 124 9.20 -11.12 -2.38
C ALA A 124 10.66 -11.22 -2.88
N GLU A 125 11.15 -12.43 -3.17
CA GLU A 125 12.47 -12.65 -3.76
C GLU A 125 12.58 -12.04 -5.17
N ALA A 126 11.53 -12.18 -5.98
CA ALA A 126 11.44 -11.50 -7.26
C ALA A 126 11.48 -9.96 -7.10
N THR A 127 10.85 -9.42 -6.04
CA THR A 127 10.88 -7.99 -5.75
C THR A 127 12.30 -7.51 -5.41
N LEU A 128 13.04 -8.26 -4.62
CA LEU A 128 14.47 -7.98 -4.37
C LEU A 128 15.30 -8.01 -5.66
N LYS A 129 14.97 -8.92 -6.58
CA LYS A 129 15.67 -9.05 -7.86
C LYS A 129 15.36 -7.91 -8.84
N TYR A 130 14.09 -7.51 -8.93
CA TYR A 130 13.62 -6.52 -9.92
C TYR A 130 13.40 -5.13 -9.36
N ASN A 131 13.55 -4.93 -8.04
CA ASN A 131 13.50 -3.68 -7.30
C ASN A 131 12.13 -3.00 -7.21
N VAL A 132 11.15 -3.34 -8.02
CA VAL A 132 9.81 -2.73 -7.98
C VAL A 132 8.74 -3.78 -7.99
N ALA A 133 7.87 -3.73 -7.00
CA ALA A 133 6.63 -4.50 -6.95
C ALA A 133 5.40 -3.61 -6.77
N ILE A 134 4.30 -4.04 -7.37
CA ILE A 134 3.00 -3.43 -7.22
C ILE A 134 2.04 -4.52 -6.78
N LYS A 135 1.41 -4.32 -5.62
CA LYS A 135 0.64 -5.36 -4.93
C LYS A 135 -0.82 -4.99 -4.74
N CYS A 136 -1.68 -5.93 -5.10
CA CYS A 136 -3.10 -5.91 -4.77
C CYS A 136 -3.33 -6.39 -3.32
N ALA A 137 -4.45 -6.02 -2.72
CA ALA A 137 -4.80 -6.46 -1.37
C ALA A 137 -5.10 -7.97 -1.32
N THR A 138 -4.65 -8.62 -0.27
CA THR A 138 -4.72 -10.07 -0.07
C THR A 138 -5.43 -10.44 1.23
N ILE A 139 -6.10 -11.60 1.25
CA ILE A 139 -6.73 -12.13 2.46
C ILE A 139 -5.66 -12.67 3.41
N THR A 140 -5.74 -12.24 4.69
CA THR A 140 -5.12 -12.95 5.81
C THR A 140 -6.22 -13.78 6.47
N PRO A 141 -6.21 -15.12 6.37
CA PRO A 141 -7.32 -15.94 6.84
C PRO A 141 -7.36 -16.03 8.35
N ASP A 142 -8.55 -15.90 8.90
CA ASP A 142 -8.94 -16.33 10.25
C ASP A 142 -9.62 -17.73 10.19
N GLU A 143 -10.06 -18.24 11.34
CA GLU A 143 -10.76 -19.54 11.42
C GLU A 143 -12.01 -19.60 10.52
N THR A 144 -12.71 -18.48 10.36
CA THR A 144 -13.92 -18.39 9.52
C THR A 144 -13.55 -18.50 8.05
N ARG A 145 -12.50 -17.80 7.63
CA ARG A 145 -11.99 -17.85 6.26
C ARG A 145 -11.40 -19.21 5.91
N VAL A 146 -10.70 -19.86 6.85
CA VAL A 146 -10.19 -21.24 6.67
C VAL A 146 -11.36 -22.18 6.32
N LYS A 147 -12.46 -22.10 7.05
CA LYS A 147 -13.66 -22.92 6.79
C LYS A 147 -14.36 -22.53 5.48
N GLU A 148 -14.48 -21.23 5.21
CA GLU A 148 -15.13 -20.70 4.01
C GLU A 148 -14.46 -21.18 2.72
N PHE A 149 -13.14 -21.12 2.67
CA PHE A 149 -12.35 -21.47 1.48
C PHE A 149 -11.82 -22.90 1.50
N GLY A 150 -12.05 -23.67 2.57
CA GLY A 150 -11.55 -25.05 2.72
C GLY A 150 -10.03 -25.13 2.74
N LEU A 151 -9.37 -24.20 3.38
CA LEU A 151 -7.90 -24.09 3.38
C LEU A 151 -7.23 -25.17 4.22
N LYS A 152 -6.04 -25.60 3.80
CA LYS A 152 -5.19 -26.56 4.50
C LYS A 152 -4.71 -26.01 5.85
N ALA A 153 -4.49 -24.71 5.95
CA ALA A 153 -3.98 -24.06 7.15
C ALA A 153 -4.44 -22.60 7.28
N MET A 154 -4.34 -22.05 8.47
CA MET A 154 -4.49 -20.62 8.72
C MET A 154 -3.16 -19.90 8.37
N TRP A 155 -2.99 -19.61 7.07
CA TRP A 155 -1.77 -19.03 6.53
C TRP A 155 -1.44 -17.67 7.17
N ARG A 156 -0.16 -17.37 7.30
CA ARG A 156 0.32 -16.08 7.79
C ARG A 156 -0.07 -14.96 6.84
N SER A 157 -0.02 -13.72 7.36
CA SER A 157 -0.22 -12.53 6.52
C SER A 157 0.84 -12.44 5.43
N PRO A 158 0.46 -12.37 4.12
CA PRO A 158 1.40 -12.18 3.03
C PRO A 158 2.20 -10.89 3.19
N ASN A 159 1.54 -9.80 3.62
CA ASN A 159 2.21 -8.53 3.88
C ASN A 159 3.31 -8.68 4.95
N GLY A 160 3.03 -9.45 6.01
CA GLY A 160 4.03 -9.75 7.04
C GLY A 160 5.23 -10.50 6.48
N THR A 161 5.02 -11.51 5.63
CA THR A 161 6.07 -12.30 5.01
C THR A 161 6.92 -11.43 4.06
N ILE A 162 6.28 -10.67 3.16
CA ILE A 162 6.95 -9.78 2.20
C ILE A 162 7.78 -8.72 2.94
N ARG A 163 7.19 -8.02 3.91
CA ARG A 163 7.87 -6.98 4.69
C ARG A 163 9.09 -7.51 5.45
N ASN A 164 9.00 -8.72 5.97
CA ASN A 164 10.13 -9.36 6.66
C ASN A 164 11.28 -9.75 5.72
N ILE A 165 10.99 -10.10 4.47
CA ILE A 165 11.98 -10.43 3.45
C ILE A 165 12.63 -9.16 2.89
N LEU A 166 11.83 -8.14 2.57
CA LEU A 166 12.30 -6.88 2.02
C LEU A 166 12.99 -5.98 3.07
N ASN A 167 12.66 -6.16 4.35
CA ASN A 167 13.25 -5.43 5.49
C ASN A 167 13.27 -3.91 5.25
N GLY A 168 12.09 -3.30 5.14
CA GLY A 168 11.95 -1.88 4.82
C GLY A 168 11.08 -1.11 5.81
N THR A 169 10.84 0.15 5.46
CA THR A 169 9.91 1.06 6.13
C THR A 169 8.67 1.23 5.28
N VAL A 170 7.49 1.08 5.87
CA VAL A 170 6.22 1.34 5.20
C VAL A 170 5.87 2.82 5.37
N PHE A 171 5.88 3.55 4.27
CA PHE A 171 5.41 4.94 4.23
C PHE A 171 3.95 4.98 3.78
N ARG A 172 3.12 5.65 4.58
CA ARG A 172 1.71 5.87 4.30
C ARG A 172 1.41 7.34 4.30
N GLU A 173 0.92 7.84 3.19
CA GLU A 173 0.60 9.25 2.99
C GLU A 173 -0.80 9.40 2.41
N PRO A 174 -1.65 10.28 2.98
CA PRO A 174 -2.99 10.50 2.46
C PRO A 174 -2.95 11.26 1.13
N ILE A 175 -3.81 10.85 0.21
CA ILE A 175 -4.08 11.54 -1.04
C ILE A 175 -5.10 12.63 -0.76
N LEU A 176 -4.77 13.88 -1.08
CA LEU A 176 -5.61 15.03 -0.77
C LEU A 176 -6.43 15.45 -1.98
N CYS A 177 -7.74 15.62 -1.78
CA CYS A 177 -8.64 16.31 -2.70
C CYS A 177 -9.23 17.53 -1.98
N SER A 178 -9.28 18.66 -2.67
CA SER A 178 -9.68 19.96 -2.08
C SER A 178 -11.13 19.99 -1.62
N ASN A 179 -12.00 19.24 -2.29
CA ASN A 179 -13.43 19.18 -2.01
C ASN A 179 -13.82 18.14 -0.94
N ILE A 180 -12.86 17.30 -0.47
CA ILE A 180 -13.13 16.32 0.57
C ILE A 180 -12.86 16.92 1.94
N PRO A 181 -13.91 17.02 2.81
CA PRO A 181 -13.76 17.61 4.13
C PRO A 181 -12.90 16.72 5.03
N ARG A 182 -12.02 17.35 5.81
CA ARG A 182 -11.17 16.67 6.80
C ARG A 182 -11.82 16.70 8.16
N ILE A 183 -11.67 15.61 8.92
CA ILE A 183 -12.20 15.55 10.30
C ILE A 183 -11.49 16.56 11.20
N VAL A 184 -10.19 16.77 10.98
CA VAL A 184 -9.43 17.83 11.65
C VAL A 184 -9.24 18.99 10.66
N PRO A 185 -9.98 20.10 10.82
CA PRO A 185 -9.94 21.22 9.86
C PRO A 185 -8.57 21.87 9.69
N GLY A 186 -7.68 21.74 10.69
CA GLY A 186 -6.32 22.28 10.65
C GLY A 186 -5.35 21.50 9.75
N TRP A 187 -5.69 20.27 9.32
CA TRP A 187 -4.78 19.47 8.49
C TRP A 187 -4.77 19.95 7.04
N ASN A 188 -3.97 20.98 6.78
CA ASN A 188 -3.83 21.59 5.45
C ASN A 188 -2.81 20.89 4.57
N LYS A 189 -1.86 20.16 5.18
CA LYS A 189 -0.80 19.41 4.52
C LYS A 189 -0.86 17.94 4.93
N PRO A 190 -0.44 17.01 4.08
CA PRO A 190 -0.45 15.60 4.46
C PRO A 190 0.54 15.33 5.61
N ILE A 191 0.23 14.32 6.42
CA ILE A 191 1.12 13.77 7.43
C ILE A 191 1.55 12.39 6.90
N CYS A 192 2.85 12.21 6.66
CA CYS A 192 3.40 10.97 6.16
C CYS A 192 3.85 10.08 7.33
N ILE A 193 3.18 8.95 7.55
CA ILE A 193 3.64 7.96 8.54
C ILE A 193 4.75 7.12 7.94
N GLY A 194 5.89 7.03 8.64
CA GLY A 194 6.93 6.01 8.43
C GLY A 194 6.76 4.91 9.47
N ARG A 195 6.20 3.75 9.08
CA ARG A 195 6.02 2.59 9.95
C ARG A 195 7.21 1.66 9.84
N HIS A 196 7.86 1.33 10.96
CA HIS A 196 8.88 0.28 10.99
C HIS A 196 8.24 -1.07 10.66
N ALA A 197 8.64 -1.70 9.55
CA ALA A 197 7.95 -2.89 9.04
C ALA A 197 8.46 -4.21 9.64
N PHE A 198 9.30 -4.18 10.68
CA PHE A 198 9.98 -5.34 11.23
C PHE A 198 9.77 -5.47 12.75
N GLY A 199 9.74 -6.71 13.25
CA GLY A 199 9.78 -7.00 14.67
C GLY A 199 8.56 -6.60 15.48
N ASP A 200 8.77 -6.26 16.75
CA ASP A 200 7.79 -5.86 17.75
C ASP A 200 6.64 -6.90 17.87
N GLN A 201 5.39 -6.45 18.06
CA GLN A 201 4.21 -7.30 18.21
C GLN A 201 3.97 -8.22 16.99
N TYR A 202 4.41 -7.84 15.81
CA TYR A 202 4.20 -8.60 14.55
C TYR A 202 5.13 -9.80 14.41
N ARG A 203 6.15 -9.93 15.27
CA ARG A 203 7.05 -11.09 15.39
C ARG A 203 7.17 -11.57 16.84
N ALA A 204 6.19 -11.28 17.65
CA ALA A 204 6.15 -11.72 19.02
C ALA A 204 5.92 -13.22 19.14
N THR A 205 6.36 -13.77 20.28
CA THR A 205 5.99 -15.10 20.73
C THR A 205 5.14 -14.95 21.98
N ASP A 206 3.93 -15.45 21.95
CA ASP A 206 2.98 -15.40 23.05
C ASP A 206 2.61 -16.79 23.56
N ALA A 207 2.21 -16.87 24.83
CA ALA A 207 1.86 -18.12 25.48
C ALA A 207 0.78 -17.91 26.55
N ILE A 208 -0.10 -18.91 26.66
CA ILE A 208 -1.04 -19.01 27.77
C ILE A 208 -0.33 -19.72 28.95
N ILE A 209 -0.26 -19.05 30.09
CA ILE A 209 0.24 -19.60 31.35
C ILE A 209 -0.91 -20.31 32.06
N LYS A 210 -0.79 -21.60 32.26
CA LYS A 210 -1.89 -22.45 32.80
C LYS A 210 -2.04 -22.43 34.32
N GLY A 211 -1.03 -21.97 35.05
CA GLY A 211 -1.04 -21.98 36.50
C GLY A 211 0.13 -21.24 37.15
N PRO A 212 0.33 -21.36 38.48
CA PRO A 212 1.43 -20.68 39.15
C PRO A 212 2.80 -21.09 38.62
N GLY A 213 3.74 -20.15 38.60
CA GLY A 213 5.12 -20.39 38.14
C GLY A 213 5.87 -19.12 37.79
N LYS A 214 7.18 -19.21 37.74
CA LYS A 214 8.06 -18.09 37.36
C LYS A 214 8.27 -18.02 35.84
N LEU A 215 8.03 -16.85 35.28
CA LEU A 215 8.45 -16.52 33.93
C LEU A 215 9.85 -15.90 33.97
N LYS A 216 10.77 -16.45 33.21
CA LYS A 216 12.13 -15.94 33.06
C LYS A 216 12.46 -15.66 31.58
N MET A 217 13.25 -14.66 31.34
CA MET A 217 13.89 -14.41 30.04
C MET A 217 15.35 -14.88 30.12
N CYS A 218 15.73 -15.85 29.28
CA CYS A 218 17.06 -16.42 29.27
C CYS A 218 17.75 -16.09 27.93
N GLN A 219 18.97 -15.55 28.00
CA GLN A 219 19.81 -15.34 26.83
C GLN A 219 21.13 -16.10 27.01
N LYS A 220 21.48 -16.96 26.06
CA LYS A 220 22.77 -17.62 26.01
C LYS A 220 23.76 -16.78 25.21
N ILE A 221 24.70 -16.11 25.88
CA ILE A 221 25.80 -15.37 25.23
C ILE A 221 27.10 -15.89 25.87
N GLY A 222 28.00 -16.45 25.05
CA GLY A 222 29.34 -16.83 25.49
C GLY A 222 29.36 -17.74 26.71
N GLU A 223 30.05 -17.32 27.76
CA GLU A 223 30.40 -18.15 28.93
C GLU A 223 29.29 -18.37 29.99
N GLY A 224 28.07 -17.83 29.79
CA GLY A 224 26.99 -18.09 30.74
C GLY A 224 25.63 -17.55 30.30
N PRO A 225 24.52 -18.20 30.78
CA PRO A 225 23.19 -17.68 30.50
C PRO A 225 22.93 -16.44 31.36
N MET A 226 22.51 -15.34 30.71
CA MET A 226 21.87 -14.23 31.41
C MET A 226 20.40 -14.60 31.67
N GLU A 227 20.00 -14.66 32.93
CA GLU A 227 18.60 -14.90 33.30
C GLU A 227 18.02 -13.65 33.95
N LEU A 228 16.83 -13.24 33.49
CA LEU A 228 16.06 -12.15 34.07
C LEU A 228 14.70 -12.68 34.51
N ASP A 229 14.38 -12.49 35.79
CA ASP A 229 13.04 -12.76 36.31
C ASP A 229 12.07 -11.72 35.73
N VAL A 230 11.03 -12.19 35.04
CA VAL A 230 10.01 -11.33 34.43
C VAL A 230 8.81 -11.19 35.37
N TYR A 231 8.22 -12.32 35.79
CA TYR A 231 7.05 -12.32 36.67
C TYR A 231 6.87 -13.66 37.40
N ASP A 232 6.28 -13.61 38.61
CA ASP A 232 5.91 -14.78 39.38
C ASP A 232 4.39 -14.93 39.39
N PHE A 233 3.86 -15.76 38.48
CA PHE A 233 2.44 -16.02 38.36
C PHE A 233 1.90 -16.77 39.58
N LYS A 234 0.82 -16.27 40.15
CA LYS A 234 0.08 -16.92 41.25
C LYS A 234 -1.11 -17.74 40.74
N GLY A 235 -1.42 -17.68 39.44
CA GLY A 235 -2.49 -18.38 38.75
C GLY A 235 -2.34 -18.29 37.24
N PRO A 236 -3.38 -18.69 36.47
CA PRO A 236 -3.34 -18.58 35.02
C PRO A 236 -3.15 -17.15 34.53
N GLY A 237 -2.55 -17.00 33.35
CA GLY A 237 -2.32 -15.70 32.73
C GLY A 237 -1.82 -15.81 31.30
N VAL A 238 -1.24 -14.75 30.79
CA VAL A 238 -0.64 -14.69 29.46
C VAL A 238 0.74 -14.04 29.53
N ALA A 239 1.64 -14.44 28.65
CA ALA A 239 2.95 -13.84 28.49
C ALA A 239 3.26 -13.60 27.02
N LEU A 240 4.02 -12.55 26.72
CA LEU A 240 4.46 -12.19 25.38
C LEU A 240 5.91 -11.74 25.42
N ALA A 241 6.70 -12.21 24.46
CA ALA A 241 8.05 -11.74 24.19
C ALA A 241 8.11 -11.16 22.78
N MET A 242 8.67 -9.96 22.64
CA MET A 242 8.93 -9.31 21.36
C MET A 242 10.40 -8.88 21.28
N TYR A 243 10.88 -8.67 20.07
CA TYR A 243 12.27 -8.28 19.82
C TYR A 243 12.40 -7.34 18.63
N ASN A 244 13.54 -6.68 18.56
CA ASN A 244 14.00 -5.97 17.39
C ASN A 244 15.53 -6.08 17.29
N VAL A 245 16.13 -5.66 16.17
CA VAL A 245 17.57 -5.71 15.94
C VAL A 245 18.09 -4.34 15.48
N ASP A 246 19.28 -3.99 15.95
CA ASP A 246 19.91 -2.68 15.67
C ASP A 246 20.03 -2.39 14.17
N GLN A 247 20.38 -3.39 13.37
CA GLN A 247 20.47 -3.24 11.91
C GLN A 247 19.14 -2.81 11.29
N SER A 248 18.02 -3.38 11.73
CA SER A 248 16.69 -3.01 11.23
C SER A 248 16.26 -1.63 11.71
N ILE A 249 16.56 -1.27 12.97
CA ILE A 249 16.28 0.05 13.52
C ILE A 249 17.09 1.12 12.79
N ARG A 250 18.37 0.84 12.48
CA ARG A 250 19.24 1.76 11.72
C ARG A 250 18.72 1.96 10.31
N ALA A 251 18.33 0.89 9.61
CA ALA A 251 17.72 0.99 8.28
C ALA A 251 16.41 1.79 8.29
N PHE A 252 15.59 1.64 9.35
CA PHE A 252 14.38 2.42 9.57
C PHE A 252 14.69 3.91 9.79
N ALA A 253 15.72 4.24 10.55
CA ALA A 253 16.17 5.62 10.75
C ALA A 253 16.64 6.24 9.43
N GLU A 254 17.52 5.56 8.69
CA GLU A 254 18.03 6.00 7.39
C GLU A 254 16.90 6.27 6.39
N SER A 255 15.98 5.33 6.21
CA SER A 255 14.86 5.51 5.27
C SER A 255 13.90 6.62 5.70
N SER A 256 13.69 6.83 7.01
CA SER A 256 12.86 7.91 7.54
C SER A 256 13.50 9.29 7.32
N MET A 257 14.81 9.41 7.55
CA MET A 257 15.58 10.63 7.26
C MET A 257 15.59 10.93 5.76
N ALA A 258 15.85 9.92 4.91
CA ALA A 258 15.83 10.07 3.46
C ALA A 258 14.45 10.55 2.94
N MET A 259 13.37 10.01 3.48
CA MET A 259 12.01 10.43 3.12
C MET A 259 11.74 11.88 3.53
N ALA A 260 12.12 12.27 4.75
CA ALA A 260 11.96 13.64 5.25
C ALA A 260 12.77 14.64 4.39
N PHE A 261 14.00 14.29 4.06
CA PHE A 261 14.86 15.08 3.19
C PHE A 261 14.29 15.25 1.78
N ALA A 262 13.82 14.15 1.16
CA ALA A 262 13.23 14.18 -0.17
C ALA A 262 11.97 15.08 -0.23
N LYS A 263 11.17 15.07 0.85
CA LYS A 263 9.98 15.93 0.97
C LYS A 263 10.29 17.35 1.44
N LYS A 264 11.48 17.61 1.95
CA LYS A 264 11.86 18.86 2.65
C LYS A 264 10.92 19.15 3.82
N TRP A 265 10.58 18.11 4.58
CA TRP A 265 9.72 18.16 5.75
C TRP A 265 10.48 17.76 7.00
N PRO A 266 10.12 18.29 8.18
CA PRO A 266 10.68 17.81 9.43
C PRO A 266 10.32 16.35 9.71
N LEU A 267 11.18 15.68 10.48
CA LEU A 267 11.01 14.32 10.93
C LEU A 267 10.76 14.25 12.43
N TYR A 268 9.71 13.56 12.83
CA TYR A 268 9.46 13.20 14.22
C TYR A 268 9.55 11.69 14.39
N LEU A 269 10.34 11.22 15.38
CA LEU A 269 10.26 9.85 15.87
C LEU A 269 9.40 9.83 17.12
N SER A 270 8.42 8.94 17.22
CA SER A 270 7.66 8.74 18.45
C SER A 270 7.91 7.38 19.08
N THR A 271 8.09 7.37 20.41
CA THR A 271 8.25 6.16 21.24
C THR A 271 7.58 6.34 22.59
N LYS A 272 7.56 5.29 23.40
CA LYS A 272 7.21 5.38 24.84
C LYS A 272 8.41 4.99 25.72
N ASN A 273 9.57 5.56 25.46
CA ASN A 273 10.83 5.24 26.16
C ASN A 273 10.81 5.56 27.66
N THR A 274 9.87 6.36 28.13
CA THR A 274 9.65 6.56 29.57
C THR A 274 9.12 5.31 30.27
N ILE A 275 8.46 4.40 29.56
CA ILE A 275 7.95 3.13 30.03
C ILE A 275 8.84 1.98 29.56
N LEU A 276 9.06 1.84 28.25
CA LEU A 276 9.92 0.82 27.65
C LEU A 276 11.37 1.34 27.56
N LYS A 277 11.97 1.62 28.72
CA LYS A 277 13.23 2.39 28.84
C LYS A 277 14.39 1.86 27.99
N LYS A 278 14.55 0.55 27.91
CA LYS A 278 15.63 -0.08 27.14
C LYS A 278 15.19 -0.33 25.69
N TYR A 279 14.01 -0.90 25.51
CA TYR A 279 13.53 -1.27 24.19
C TYR A 279 13.31 -0.03 23.30
N ASP A 280 12.45 0.89 23.70
CA ASP A 280 12.18 2.13 22.97
C ASP A 280 13.36 3.12 23.05
N GLY A 281 14.14 3.06 24.16
CA GLY A 281 15.38 3.83 24.27
C GLY A 281 16.37 3.50 23.17
N ARG A 282 16.51 2.23 22.77
CA ARG A 282 17.41 1.82 21.70
C ARG A 282 16.99 2.40 20.33
N PHE A 283 15.68 2.49 20.06
CA PHE A 283 15.19 3.20 18.84
C PHE A 283 15.59 4.68 18.87
N LYS A 284 15.32 5.36 19.98
CA LYS A 284 15.69 6.77 20.16
C LYS A 284 17.18 7.00 19.95
N ASP A 285 18.03 6.18 20.59
CA ASP A 285 19.49 6.34 20.55
C ASP A 285 20.02 6.12 19.12
N ILE A 286 19.58 5.05 18.42
CA ILE A 286 20.01 4.78 17.03
C ILE A 286 19.53 5.88 16.06
N PHE A 287 18.32 6.41 16.21
CA PHE A 287 17.85 7.52 15.39
C PHE A 287 18.71 8.77 15.60
N GLN A 288 19.09 9.06 16.85
CA GLN A 288 19.97 10.18 17.16
C GLN A 288 21.37 9.97 16.56
N GLU A 289 21.95 8.78 16.70
CA GLU A 289 23.24 8.41 16.10
C GLU A 289 23.20 8.64 14.58
N VAL A 290 22.22 8.10 13.87
CA VAL A 290 22.07 8.23 12.41
C VAL A 290 21.90 9.69 11.98
N TYR A 291 21.11 10.47 12.74
CA TYR A 291 20.92 11.88 12.47
C TYR A 291 22.23 12.65 12.57
N GLU A 292 22.96 12.50 13.68
CA GLU A 292 24.21 13.21 13.93
C GLU A 292 25.34 12.80 12.96
N GLU A 293 25.43 11.50 12.62
CA GLU A 293 26.46 10.97 11.74
C GLU A 293 26.31 11.41 10.27
N LYS A 294 25.05 11.55 9.77
CA LYS A 294 24.84 11.66 8.32
C LYS A 294 23.88 12.77 7.87
N TRP A 295 22.88 13.12 8.65
CA TRP A 295 21.76 13.92 8.16
C TRP A 295 21.69 15.33 8.72
N LYS A 296 22.36 15.61 9.82
CA LYS A 296 22.24 16.88 10.54
C LYS A 296 22.56 18.08 9.65
N GLU A 297 23.71 18.09 8.99
CA GLU A 297 24.15 19.19 8.11
C GLU A 297 23.15 19.39 6.96
N GLN A 298 22.73 18.29 6.31
CA GLN A 298 21.77 18.32 5.21
C GLN A 298 20.40 18.85 5.63
N PHE A 299 19.94 18.50 6.84
CA PHE A 299 18.68 18.98 7.39
C PHE A 299 18.75 20.48 7.70
N GLU A 300 19.83 20.93 8.33
CA GLU A 300 20.07 22.34 8.64
C GLU A 300 20.12 23.20 7.37
N GLU A 301 20.82 22.76 6.31
CA GLU A 301 20.87 23.44 5.01
C GLU A 301 19.49 23.65 4.38
N HIS A 302 18.56 22.70 4.60
CA HIS A 302 17.19 22.76 4.04
C HIS A 302 16.16 23.30 5.03
N SER A 303 16.58 23.80 6.20
CA SER A 303 15.71 24.34 7.26
C SER A 303 14.66 23.32 7.73
N ILE A 304 15.03 22.05 7.79
CA ILE A 304 14.26 20.96 8.37
C ILE A 304 15.00 20.39 9.58
N TRP A 305 14.29 19.66 10.45
CA TRP A 305 14.85 19.15 11.69
C TRP A 305 14.35 17.74 12.00
N TYR A 306 15.07 17.05 12.87
CA TYR A 306 14.67 15.82 13.52
C TYR A 306 14.39 16.06 15.00
N GLU A 307 13.30 15.47 15.51
CA GLU A 307 12.94 15.54 16.93
C GLU A 307 12.34 14.19 17.38
N HIS A 308 12.78 13.72 18.55
CA HIS A 308 12.14 12.60 19.23
C HIS A 308 11.09 13.11 20.20
N ARG A 309 9.88 12.53 20.16
CA ARG A 309 8.76 12.84 21.08
C ARG A 309 8.18 11.58 21.69
N LEU A 310 7.50 11.71 22.84
CA LEU A 310 6.66 10.65 23.36
C LEU A 310 5.43 10.48 22.45
N ILE A 311 4.95 9.23 22.27
CA ILE A 311 3.84 8.92 21.36
C ILE A 311 2.57 9.70 21.69
N ASP A 312 2.24 9.87 22.96
CA ASP A 312 1.09 10.65 23.43
C ASP A 312 1.21 12.15 23.12
N ASP A 313 2.41 12.73 23.30
CA ASP A 313 2.69 14.11 22.90
C ASP A 313 2.58 14.28 21.38
N MET A 314 3.08 13.30 20.63
CA MET A 314 3.04 13.35 19.17
C MET A 314 1.60 13.23 18.63
N VAL A 315 0.77 12.39 19.23
CA VAL A 315 -0.67 12.33 18.91
C VAL A 315 -1.36 13.66 19.20
N ALA A 316 -1.06 14.28 20.35
CA ALA A 316 -1.61 15.60 20.71
C ALA A 316 -1.13 16.70 19.74
N TYR A 317 0.13 16.64 19.30
CA TYR A 317 0.68 17.54 18.30
C TYR A 317 -0.01 17.35 16.94
N ALA A 318 -0.16 16.10 16.48
CA ALA A 318 -0.76 15.79 15.19
C ALA A 318 -2.15 16.40 15.04
N VAL A 319 -3.01 16.28 16.08
CA VAL A 319 -4.37 16.84 16.08
C VAL A 319 -4.39 18.37 16.01
N LYS A 320 -3.32 19.05 16.47
CA LYS A 320 -3.24 20.52 16.53
C LYS A 320 -2.40 21.14 15.41
N SER A 321 -1.66 20.32 14.65
CA SER A 321 -0.74 20.78 13.60
C SER A 321 -1.46 21.00 12.28
N ASP A 322 -0.79 21.75 11.39
CA ASP A 322 -1.20 21.90 9.98
C ASP A 322 -0.84 20.68 9.11
N GLY A 323 -0.07 19.73 9.63
CA GLY A 323 0.57 18.67 8.87
C GLY A 323 1.90 19.10 8.23
N GLY A 324 2.34 18.39 7.20
CA GLY A 324 3.60 18.70 6.47
C GLY A 324 4.84 18.20 7.17
N TYR A 325 4.80 16.98 7.72
CA TYR A 325 5.95 16.32 8.35
C TYR A 325 5.91 14.81 8.14
N VAL A 326 7.06 14.17 8.34
CA VAL A 326 7.20 12.71 8.40
C VAL A 326 7.16 12.29 9.87
N TRP A 327 6.34 11.31 10.18
CA TRP A 327 6.18 10.76 11.52
C TRP A 327 6.61 9.30 11.55
N ALA A 328 7.84 9.05 12.04
CA ALA A 328 8.38 7.71 12.21
C ALA A 328 7.81 7.06 13.47
N CYS A 329 7.19 5.89 13.29
CA CYS A 329 6.51 5.13 14.31
C CYS A 329 7.04 3.69 14.36
N LYS A 330 7.08 3.10 15.55
CA LYS A 330 7.27 1.65 15.69
C LYS A 330 6.14 0.90 14.99
N ASN A 331 6.32 -0.40 14.78
CA ASN A 331 5.46 -1.22 13.92
C ASN A 331 3.97 -1.09 14.26
N TYR A 332 3.57 -1.36 15.51
CA TYR A 332 2.16 -1.28 15.93
C TYR A 332 1.63 0.16 15.94
N ASP A 333 2.41 1.10 16.48
CA ASP A 333 2.01 2.51 16.53
C ASP A 333 1.77 3.06 15.12
N GLY A 334 2.66 2.73 14.17
CA GLY A 334 2.54 3.15 12.78
C GLY A 334 1.32 2.56 12.06
N ASP A 335 0.95 1.32 12.38
CA ASP A 335 -0.28 0.71 11.84
C ASP A 335 -1.52 1.47 12.29
N VAL A 336 -1.65 1.69 13.60
CA VAL A 336 -2.82 2.36 14.19
C VAL A 336 -2.90 3.83 13.78
N GLN A 337 -1.77 4.56 13.84
CA GLN A 337 -1.76 5.99 13.54
C GLN A 337 -2.01 6.27 12.05
N SER A 338 -1.50 5.43 11.15
CA SER A 338 -1.77 5.62 9.72
C SER A 338 -3.24 5.44 9.37
N ASP A 339 -3.92 4.45 9.96
CA ASP A 339 -5.35 4.24 9.73
C ASP A 339 -6.19 5.38 10.31
N LEU A 340 -5.82 5.90 11.51
CA LEU A 340 -6.45 7.06 12.09
C LEU A 340 -6.32 8.29 11.18
N LEU A 341 -5.11 8.54 10.66
CA LEU A 341 -4.87 9.67 9.74
C LEU A 341 -5.63 9.51 8.43
N ALA A 342 -5.66 8.29 7.84
CA ALA A 342 -6.42 8.03 6.63
C ALA A 342 -7.89 8.39 6.77
N GLN A 343 -8.52 7.97 7.87
CA GLN A 343 -9.90 8.35 8.18
C GLN A 343 -10.04 9.86 8.45
N GLY A 344 -9.06 10.45 9.10
CA GLY A 344 -9.05 11.88 9.41
C GLY A 344 -8.93 12.78 8.17
N PHE A 345 -8.23 12.32 7.15
CA PHE A 345 -8.09 13.01 5.86
C PHE A 345 -9.22 12.70 4.87
N GLY A 346 -10.11 11.75 5.20
CA GLY A 346 -11.28 11.43 4.39
C GLY A 346 -11.65 9.95 4.45
N SER A 347 -10.93 9.08 3.77
CA SER A 347 -11.25 7.66 3.64
C SER A 347 -9.96 6.84 3.57
N LEU A 348 -10.03 5.60 4.06
CA LEU A 348 -8.94 4.63 3.91
C LEU A 348 -8.60 4.35 2.43
N GLY A 349 -9.57 4.50 1.51
CA GLY A 349 -9.35 4.44 0.07
C GLY A 349 -8.53 5.59 -0.51
N MET A 350 -8.21 6.62 0.30
CA MET A 350 -7.38 7.76 -0.06
C MET A 350 -5.94 7.64 0.49
N MET A 351 -5.49 6.44 0.84
CA MET A 351 -4.14 6.25 1.38
C MET A 351 -3.41 5.12 0.66
N THR A 352 -2.25 5.44 0.09
CA THR A 352 -1.31 4.44 -0.42
C THR A 352 -0.32 4.02 0.66
N SER A 353 0.20 2.82 0.51
CA SER A 353 1.22 2.21 1.35
C SER A 353 2.41 1.86 0.47
N VAL A 354 3.58 2.37 0.79
CA VAL A 354 4.82 2.13 0.05
C VAL A 354 5.86 1.57 1.00
N LEU A 355 6.23 0.32 0.82
CA LEU A 355 7.37 -0.28 1.50
C LEU A 355 8.64 0.07 0.74
N LEU A 356 9.59 0.72 1.41
CA LEU A 356 10.89 1.08 0.88
C LEU A 356 11.98 0.38 1.67
N SER A 357 12.88 -0.35 0.99
CA SER A 357 14.05 -0.96 1.64
C SER A 357 14.97 0.08 2.25
N GLY A 358 15.78 -0.33 3.25
CA GLY A 358 16.68 0.58 3.96
C GLY A 358 17.73 1.26 3.07
N ASP A 359 18.10 0.65 1.94
CA ASP A 359 19.02 1.20 0.93
C ASP A 359 18.29 2.04 -0.15
N GLY A 360 16.97 2.16 -0.06
CA GLY A 360 16.15 2.93 -1.00
C GLY A 360 15.99 2.33 -2.40
N LYS A 361 16.52 1.11 -2.66
CA LYS A 361 16.50 0.52 -4.01
C LYS A 361 15.23 -0.24 -4.32
N THR A 362 14.73 -1.00 -3.34
CA THR A 362 13.57 -1.87 -3.52
C THR A 362 12.33 -1.22 -2.96
N LEU A 363 11.28 -1.18 -3.78
CA LEU A 363 9.99 -0.63 -3.42
C LEU A 363 8.87 -1.63 -3.71
N GLU A 364 7.95 -1.77 -2.77
CA GLU A 364 6.67 -2.43 -2.98
C GLU A 364 5.55 -1.43 -2.64
N ALA A 365 4.64 -1.22 -3.59
CA ALA A 365 3.50 -0.30 -3.45
C ALA A 365 2.18 -1.05 -3.42
N GLU A 366 1.34 -0.74 -2.44
CA GLU A 366 0.00 -1.32 -2.30
C GLU A 366 -1.02 -0.26 -1.83
N ALA A 367 -2.32 -0.56 -1.93
CA ALA A 367 -3.34 0.21 -1.24
C ALA A 367 -3.31 -0.11 0.27
N ALA A 368 -3.50 0.88 1.13
CA ALA A 368 -3.48 0.69 2.58
C ALA A 368 -4.73 -0.02 3.14
N HIS A 369 -5.72 -0.36 2.30
CA HIS A 369 -6.96 -1.04 2.68
C HIS A 369 -6.93 -2.54 2.34
N GLY A 370 -7.89 -3.31 2.90
CA GLY A 370 -8.06 -4.74 2.64
C GLY A 370 -8.86 -5.03 1.36
N THR A 371 -9.28 -6.29 1.21
CA THR A 371 -9.90 -6.86 -0.01
C THR A 371 -11.34 -6.44 -0.29
N VAL A 372 -11.97 -5.66 0.61
CA VAL A 372 -13.34 -5.13 0.50
C VAL A 372 -14.39 -6.24 0.29
N THR A 373 -14.36 -7.24 1.14
CA THR A 373 -15.22 -8.45 1.10
C THR A 373 -16.69 -8.15 0.91
N ARG A 374 -17.24 -7.15 1.63
CA ARG A 374 -18.66 -6.81 1.56
C ARG A 374 -19.09 -6.41 0.15
N HIS A 375 -18.30 -5.58 -0.53
CA HIS A 375 -18.60 -5.19 -1.92
C HIS A 375 -18.39 -6.36 -2.87
N TYR A 376 -17.42 -7.23 -2.63
CA TYR A 376 -17.24 -8.42 -3.45
C TYR A 376 -18.47 -9.35 -3.42
N ARG A 377 -19.09 -9.53 -2.24
CA ARG A 377 -20.32 -10.33 -2.11
C ARG A 377 -21.50 -9.72 -2.89
N LEU A 378 -21.57 -8.40 -3.01
CA LEU A 378 -22.58 -7.73 -3.84
C LEU A 378 -22.24 -7.89 -5.33
N TYR A 379 -20.98 -7.69 -5.69
CA TYR A 379 -20.46 -7.85 -7.05
C TYR A 379 -20.72 -9.27 -7.59
N GLN A 380 -20.48 -10.32 -6.80
CA GLN A 380 -20.78 -11.71 -7.16
C GLN A 380 -22.28 -11.96 -7.45
N LYS A 381 -23.16 -11.16 -6.88
CA LYS A 381 -24.62 -11.21 -7.12
C LYS A 381 -25.06 -10.34 -8.31
N GLY A 382 -24.13 -9.77 -9.06
CA GLY A 382 -24.41 -8.84 -10.15
C GLY A 382 -24.96 -7.49 -9.69
N GLN A 383 -24.76 -7.12 -8.41
CA GLN A 383 -25.20 -5.83 -7.88
C GLN A 383 -24.13 -4.78 -8.07
N GLU A 384 -24.54 -3.55 -8.34
CA GLU A 384 -23.63 -2.40 -8.42
C GLU A 384 -22.88 -2.16 -7.09
N THR A 385 -21.62 -1.86 -7.20
CA THR A 385 -20.78 -1.49 -6.05
C THR A 385 -20.08 -0.17 -6.34
N SER A 386 -19.93 0.64 -5.31
CA SER A 386 -19.13 1.86 -5.37
C SER A 386 -17.95 1.73 -4.43
N THR A 387 -16.87 1.16 -4.96
CA THR A 387 -15.62 0.91 -4.23
C THR A 387 -14.58 1.93 -4.67
N ASN A 388 -13.98 2.60 -3.73
CA ASN A 388 -12.92 3.55 -3.98
C ASN A 388 -11.67 2.82 -4.49
N SER A 389 -11.22 3.17 -5.70
CA SER A 389 -10.05 2.57 -6.36
C SER A 389 -8.82 3.47 -6.37
N ILE A 390 -8.90 4.68 -5.78
CA ILE A 390 -7.85 5.71 -5.83
C ILE A 390 -6.53 5.17 -5.31
N ALA A 391 -6.51 4.58 -4.11
CA ALA A 391 -5.29 4.05 -3.52
C ALA A 391 -4.65 2.93 -4.37
N SER A 392 -5.47 2.11 -5.05
CA SER A 392 -4.97 1.08 -5.97
C SER A 392 -4.38 1.68 -7.26
N ILE A 393 -4.95 2.77 -7.79
CA ILE A 393 -4.38 3.52 -8.92
C ILE A 393 -3.04 4.13 -8.51
N PHE A 394 -2.98 4.76 -7.34
CA PHE A 394 -1.76 5.35 -6.81
C PHE A 394 -0.68 4.30 -6.46
N ALA A 395 -1.05 3.08 -6.09
CA ALA A 395 -0.07 2.01 -5.92
C ALA A 395 0.67 1.73 -7.25
N TRP A 396 -0.04 1.72 -8.38
CA TRP A 396 0.57 1.61 -9.70
C TRP A 396 1.50 2.78 -10.01
N THR A 397 1.04 4.01 -9.83
CA THR A 397 1.85 5.20 -10.14
C THR A 397 3.08 5.31 -9.27
N ARG A 398 3.00 5.00 -7.96
CA ARG A 398 4.16 5.00 -7.05
C ARG A 398 5.21 3.97 -7.42
N GLY A 399 4.80 2.75 -7.82
CA GLY A 399 5.71 1.75 -8.34
C GLY A 399 6.40 2.19 -9.64
N LEU A 400 5.65 2.77 -10.57
CA LEU A 400 6.16 3.30 -11.85
C LEU A 400 7.11 4.49 -11.64
N GLU A 401 6.79 5.40 -10.72
CA GLU A 401 7.61 6.56 -10.37
C GLU A 401 8.95 6.13 -9.76
N HIS A 402 8.94 5.15 -8.85
CA HIS A 402 10.17 4.64 -8.24
C HIS A 402 11.12 4.08 -9.27
N ARG A 403 10.64 3.46 -10.33
CA ARG A 403 11.45 2.93 -11.42
C ARG A 403 12.36 4.00 -12.05
N LYS A 404 11.98 5.29 -11.98
CA LYS A 404 12.78 6.43 -12.45
C LYS A 404 13.77 6.96 -11.41
N SER A 405 13.35 7.05 -10.12
CA SER A 405 13.97 7.94 -9.13
C SER A 405 15.37 7.54 -8.65
N VAL A 406 15.73 6.26 -8.73
CA VAL A 406 17.00 5.74 -8.18
C VAL A 406 18.23 6.14 -9.00
N ILE A 407 18.06 6.60 -10.24
CA ILE A 407 19.20 7.05 -11.06
C ILE A 407 19.87 8.31 -10.51
N LYS A 408 19.12 9.25 -9.92
CA LYS A 408 19.73 10.49 -9.40
C LYS A 408 20.66 10.25 -8.20
N CYS A 409 20.33 9.30 -7.34
CA CYS A 409 21.16 8.98 -6.17
C CYS A 409 22.45 8.22 -6.56
N ASN A 410 22.34 7.28 -7.51
CA ASN A 410 23.51 6.53 -7.99
C ASN A 410 24.47 7.40 -8.81
N ARG A 411 23.98 8.33 -9.63
CA ARG A 411 24.85 9.17 -10.47
C ARG A 411 25.75 10.08 -9.65
N LEU A 412 25.24 10.66 -8.55
CA LEU A 412 26.06 11.46 -7.62
C LEU A 412 27.10 10.60 -6.88
N LEU A 413 26.74 9.37 -6.48
CA LEU A 413 27.66 8.44 -5.85
C LEU A 413 28.69 7.88 -6.84
N GLU A 414 28.30 7.62 -8.10
CA GLU A 414 29.22 7.22 -9.17
C GLU A 414 30.17 8.35 -9.56
N GLU A 415 29.71 9.59 -9.68
CA GLU A 415 30.54 10.75 -9.96
C GLU A 415 31.51 11.04 -8.81
N LEU A 416 31.09 10.91 -7.55
CA LEU A 416 31.98 11.01 -6.39
C LEU A 416 32.98 9.86 -6.33
N GLN A 417 32.57 8.64 -6.64
CA GLN A 417 33.42 7.45 -6.62
C GLN A 417 34.42 7.44 -7.80
N ILE A 418 34.01 7.96 -8.95
CA ILE A 418 34.89 8.21 -10.11
C ILE A 418 35.93 9.30 -9.75
N CYS A 419 35.54 10.41 -9.14
CA CYS A 419 36.47 11.42 -8.69
C CYS A 419 37.49 10.88 -7.67
N ILE A 420 37.05 10.07 -6.71
CA ILE A 420 37.92 9.47 -5.69
C ILE A 420 38.87 8.42 -6.30
N SER A 421 38.37 7.61 -7.26
CA SER A 421 39.19 6.58 -7.93
C SER A 421 40.23 7.18 -8.88
N PHE A 422 39.95 8.32 -9.48
CA PHE A 422 40.97 9.08 -10.26
C PHE A 422 42.05 9.72 -9.38
N GLN A 423 41.69 10.10 -8.15
CA GLN A 423 42.61 10.77 -7.23
C GLN A 423 43.45 9.79 -6.39
N TYR A 424 42.93 8.55 -6.17
CA TYR A 424 43.58 7.50 -5.38
C TYR A 424 43.36 6.08 -5.98
N PRO A 425 44.02 5.72 -7.11
CA PRO A 425 43.77 4.45 -7.82
C PRO A 425 44.12 3.18 -7.03
N TRP A 426 44.91 3.29 -5.99
CA TRP A 426 45.39 2.16 -5.18
C TRP A 426 44.48 1.78 -4.01
N LEU A 427 43.43 2.58 -3.72
CA LEU A 427 42.49 2.28 -2.64
C LEU A 427 41.42 1.24 -3.04
N PHE A 428 41.19 1.00 -4.33
CA PHE A 428 40.14 0.10 -4.82
C PHE A 428 40.58 -0.78 -6.02
N PRO A 429 41.50 -1.76 -5.82
CA PRO A 429 42.03 -2.49 -6.96
C PRO A 429 41.12 -3.50 -7.67
N ASN A 430 39.92 -3.86 -7.16
CA ASN A 430 39.13 -4.95 -7.74
C ASN A 430 37.58 -4.84 -7.54
N ARG A 431 36.97 -3.68 -7.54
CA ARG A 431 35.49 -3.58 -7.38
C ARG A 431 34.71 -2.86 -8.49
N LEU A 432 35.33 -2.55 -9.62
CA LEU A 432 34.63 -1.87 -10.72
C LEU A 432 33.72 -2.78 -11.57
N SER A 433 33.82 -4.10 -11.49
CA SER A 433 33.05 -5.01 -12.34
C SER A 433 31.72 -5.47 -11.77
N ASN A 434 31.40 -5.22 -10.49
CA ASN A 434 30.18 -5.69 -9.84
C ASN A 434 29.22 -4.56 -9.38
N LEU A 435 29.48 -3.31 -9.75
CA LEU A 435 28.67 -2.14 -9.42
C LEU A 435 27.83 -1.62 -10.61
N THR A 436 27.70 -2.41 -11.67
CA THR A 436 26.63 -2.18 -12.65
C THR A 436 25.31 -2.53 -11.98
N GLY A 437 24.85 -1.64 -11.09
CA GLY A 437 23.52 -1.68 -10.54
C GLY A 437 22.54 -1.75 -11.69
N GLN A 438 21.63 -2.71 -11.63
CA GLN A 438 20.58 -2.89 -12.62
C GLN A 438 19.84 -1.57 -12.79
N ASN A 439 19.90 -1.03 -14.01
CA ASN A 439 19.40 0.26 -14.39
C ASN A 439 17.91 0.41 -14.08
N LEU A 440 17.58 1.40 -13.31
CA LEU A 440 16.25 1.98 -13.27
C LEU A 440 16.15 2.87 -14.51
N ASP A 441 15.00 2.91 -15.18
CA ASP A 441 14.89 3.24 -16.61
C ASP A 441 15.20 4.70 -17.01
N GLY A 442 15.35 5.65 -16.09
CA GLY A 442 15.58 7.07 -16.42
C GLY A 442 14.49 7.68 -17.32
N ASN A 443 13.29 7.12 -17.32
CA ASN A 443 12.25 7.35 -18.30
C ASN A 443 11.35 8.54 -17.89
N GLU A 444 11.65 9.75 -18.42
CA GLU A 444 10.87 10.95 -18.13
C GLU A 444 9.41 10.84 -18.61
N LYS A 445 9.14 10.12 -19.70
CA LYS A 445 7.77 9.89 -20.18
C LYS A 445 6.96 9.02 -19.22
N LEU A 446 7.60 8.07 -18.55
CA LEU A 446 6.96 7.24 -17.53
C LEU A 446 6.58 8.07 -16.30
N LEU A 447 7.42 9.02 -15.91
CA LEU A 447 7.12 9.94 -14.81
C LEU A 447 5.95 10.87 -15.18
N ASP A 448 5.99 11.49 -16.35
CA ASP A 448 4.92 12.37 -16.85
C ASP A 448 3.59 11.62 -16.89
N PHE A 449 3.60 10.37 -17.38
CA PHE A 449 2.42 9.51 -17.37
C PHE A 449 1.89 9.28 -15.94
N SER A 450 2.78 8.92 -14.99
CA SER A 450 2.38 8.67 -13.61
C SER A 450 1.77 9.91 -12.95
N HIS A 451 2.38 11.07 -13.12
CA HIS A 451 1.86 12.34 -12.60
C HIS A 451 0.53 12.73 -13.25
N LYS A 452 0.37 12.53 -14.57
CA LYS A 452 -0.88 12.80 -15.26
C LYS A 452 -2.01 11.88 -14.81
N LEU A 453 -1.72 10.61 -14.53
CA LEU A 453 -2.70 9.67 -13.99
C LEU A 453 -3.12 10.04 -12.56
N GLU A 454 -2.19 10.41 -11.68
CA GLU A 454 -2.51 10.90 -10.34
C GLU A 454 -3.35 12.18 -10.39
N ALA A 455 -2.95 13.14 -11.23
CA ALA A 455 -3.70 14.38 -11.43
C ALA A 455 -5.11 14.12 -12.01
N ALA A 456 -5.24 13.20 -12.98
CA ALA A 456 -6.53 12.80 -13.54
C ALA A 456 -7.45 12.22 -12.46
N CYS A 457 -6.90 11.41 -11.56
CA CYS A 457 -7.63 10.79 -10.45
C CYS A 457 -8.14 11.86 -9.46
N ILE A 458 -7.27 12.78 -9.02
CA ILE A 458 -7.62 13.87 -8.10
C ILE A 458 -8.67 14.80 -8.71
N GLU A 459 -8.45 15.28 -9.92
CA GLU A 459 -9.36 16.18 -10.60
C GLU A 459 -10.73 15.55 -10.89
N THR A 460 -10.78 14.23 -11.13
CA THR A 460 -12.05 13.51 -11.27
C THR A 460 -12.86 13.64 -9.99
N VAL A 461 -12.25 13.43 -8.82
CA VAL A 461 -12.91 13.62 -7.51
C VAL A 461 -13.31 15.07 -7.31
N GLU A 462 -12.41 16.02 -7.57
CA GLU A 462 -12.65 17.45 -7.37
C GLU A 462 -13.73 18.01 -8.30
N SER A 463 -13.95 17.38 -9.46
CA SER A 463 -15.09 17.72 -10.35
C SER A 463 -16.44 17.18 -9.85
N GLY A 464 -16.50 16.51 -8.70
CA GLY A 464 -17.70 15.93 -8.14
C GLY A 464 -17.98 14.49 -8.59
N LYS A 465 -17.13 13.89 -9.44
CA LYS A 465 -17.23 12.49 -9.87
C LYS A 465 -16.45 11.59 -8.91
N MET A 466 -17.12 11.04 -7.92
CA MET A 466 -16.47 10.31 -6.83
C MET A 466 -17.24 9.06 -6.43
N THR A 467 -16.61 8.19 -5.66
CA THR A 467 -17.22 7.00 -5.08
C THR A 467 -18.06 7.34 -3.85
N LYS A 468 -18.94 6.42 -3.46
CA LYS A 468 -19.94 6.64 -2.41
C LYS A 468 -19.34 6.98 -1.05
N ASP A 469 -18.20 6.39 -0.69
CA ASP A 469 -17.49 6.68 0.57
C ASP A 469 -17.08 8.16 0.67
N LEU A 470 -16.62 8.75 -0.44
CA LEU A 470 -16.27 10.17 -0.50
C LEU A 470 -17.51 11.07 -0.56
N ALA A 471 -18.52 10.68 -1.33
CA ALA A 471 -19.78 11.43 -1.43
C ALA A 471 -20.50 11.52 -0.07
N ILE A 472 -20.43 10.48 0.76
CA ILE A 472 -20.98 10.49 2.12
C ILE A 472 -20.32 11.56 3.00
N LEU A 473 -19.03 11.85 2.81
CA LEU A 473 -18.33 12.88 3.59
C LEU A 473 -18.83 14.29 3.28
N ILE A 474 -19.28 14.52 2.05
CA ILE A 474 -19.78 15.82 1.58
C ILE A 474 -21.28 15.96 1.86
N HIS A 475 -22.07 14.93 1.50
CA HIS A 475 -23.54 14.99 1.46
C HIS A 475 -24.21 14.26 2.63
N GLY A 476 -23.41 13.61 3.50
CA GLY A 476 -23.91 12.85 4.65
C GLY A 476 -24.33 11.41 4.31
N PRO A 477 -24.71 10.60 5.33
CA PRO A 477 -24.88 9.16 5.22
C PRO A 477 -26.05 8.70 4.33
N LYS A 478 -27.01 9.59 4.02
CA LYS A 478 -28.17 9.31 3.15
C LYS A 478 -27.99 9.86 1.73
N VAL A 479 -26.75 9.89 1.23
CA VAL A 479 -26.44 10.41 -0.10
C VAL A 479 -27.22 9.68 -1.18
N SER A 480 -27.84 10.42 -2.11
CA SER A 480 -28.58 9.85 -3.25
C SER A 480 -27.64 9.36 -4.36
N ARG A 481 -28.12 8.49 -5.24
CA ARG A 481 -27.31 7.83 -6.30
C ARG A 481 -26.68 8.83 -7.28
N GLU A 482 -27.27 9.97 -7.47
CA GLU A 482 -26.81 11.03 -8.38
C GLU A 482 -25.49 11.69 -7.96
N PHE A 483 -25.10 11.59 -6.67
CA PHE A 483 -23.90 12.21 -6.12
C PHE A 483 -22.67 11.29 -6.10
N TYR A 484 -22.80 10.05 -6.57
CA TYR A 484 -21.65 9.14 -6.61
C TYR A 484 -21.70 8.23 -7.83
N LEU A 485 -20.53 7.78 -8.23
CA LEU A 485 -20.32 6.81 -9.30
C LEU A 485 -20.17 5.40 -8.71
N ASN A 486 -20.57 4.38 -9.48
CA ASN A 486 -20.16 3.01 -9.18
C ASN A 486 -18.65 2.83 -9.50
N THR A 487 -18.10 1.68 -9.16
CA THR A 487 -16.66 1.39 -9.30
C THR A 487 -16.19 1.52 -10.75
N GLU A 488 -16.95 1.00 -11.69
CA GLU A 488 -16.61 0.99 -13.11
C GLU A 488 -16.73 2.38 -13.73
N GLU A 489 -17.85 3.08 -13.47
CA GLU A 489 -18.07 4.46 -13.88
C GLU A 489 -16.97 5.41 -13.39
N PHE A 490 -16.49 5.19 -12.14
CA PHE A 490 -15.42 6.01 -11.60
C PHE A 490 -14.09 5.79 -12.36
N ILE A 491 -13.72 4.52 -12.61
CA ILE A 491 -12.50 4.21 -13.36
C ILE A 491 -12.60 4.74 -14.79
N ASP A 492 -13.78 4.67 -15.43
CA ASP A 492 -14.01 5.23 -16.77
C ASP A 492 -13.89 6.76 -16.78
N ALA A 493 -14.39 7.43 -15.74
CA ALA A 493 -14.23 8.88 -15.60
C ALA A 493 -12.76 9.29 -15.45
N VAL A 494 -11.97 8.52 -14.69
CA VAL A 494 -10.51 8.72 -14.56
C VAL A 494 -9.82 8.48 -15.91
N ALA A 495 -10.18 7.42 -16.64
CA ALA A 495 -9.62 7.12 -17.97
C ALA A 495 -9.86 8.26 -18.97
N HIS A 496 -11.09 8.77 -19.01
CA HIS A 496 -11.43 9.91 -19.89
C HIS A 496 -10.63 11.18 -19.55
N ASN A 497 -10.47 11.49 -18.25
CA ASN A 497 -9.66 12.62 -17.80
C ASN A 497 -8.17 12.41 -18.13
N LEU A 498 -7.65 11.19 -17.96
CA LEU A 498 -6.28 10.84 -18.34
C LEU A 498 -6.02 11.04 -19.84
N GLU A 499 -6.94 10.56 -20.70
CA GLU A 499 -6.83 10.78 -22.17
C GLU A 499 -6.70 12.26 -22.51
N SER A 500 -7.51 13.11 -21.89
CA SER A 500 -7.46 14.56 -22.08
C SER A 500 -6.12 15.16 -21.68
N LYS A 501 -5.54 14.68 -20.57
CA LYS A 501 -4.22 15.13 -20.08
C LYS A 501 -3.06 14.64 -20.93
N LEU A 502 -3.16 13.45 -21.50
CA LEU A 502 -2.11 12.89 -22.37
C LEU A 502 -2.05 13.60 -23.73
N GLN A 503 -3.16 14.19 -24.18
CA GLN A 503 -3.20 15.02 -25.39
C GLN A 503 -2.65 16.44 -25.15
N SER A 504 -2.54 16.89 -23.91
CA SER A 504 -1.97 18.18 -23.56
C SER A 504 -0.43 18.12 -23.55
N PRO A 505 0.29 19.17 -23.97
CA PRO A 505 1.75 19.21 -23.90
C PRO A 505 2.23 18.95 -22.47
N SER A 506 3.37 18.26 -22.34
CA SER A 506 4.00 18.01 -21.03
C SER A 506 4.29 19.33 -20.30
N LEU A 507 3.92 19.39 -19.03
CA LEU A 507 4.27 20.50 -18.12
C LEU A 507 5.70 20.29 -17.54
N VAL A 508 6.65 19.83 -18.35
CA VAL A 508 8.06 19.65 -17.95
C VAL A 508 8.88 20.83 -18.40
#